data_20ee64d558aa04709b745f13537139e2
#
_entry.id   20ee64d558aa04709b745f13537139e2
#
_cell.length_a   1.000
_cell.length_b   1.000
_cell.length_c   1.000
_cell.angle_alpha   90.00
_cell.angle_beta   90.00
_cell.angle_gamma   90.00
#
_symmetry.space_group_name_H-M   'P 1'
#
loop_
_entity.id
_entity.type
_entity.pdbx_description
1 polymer ?
#
loop_
_entity_poly.entity_id
_entity_poly.type
_entity_poly.pdbx_seq_one_letter_code
_entity_poly.pdbx_strand_id
1 'polypeptide(L)'
;MNIDFHFHVKLSKKTDFSMDHFNEMLDEARDQGLQAITLTEHFNTRRFDEVYGTLDRMLPGNNHYYDRDGFKIFTGMEVDVAEGGHILVSGPKDALLEIRALLEPHTAAGSFIGLAGLFELCEPRGMMVIGGHPFRESNHLYHVDRELLRRFDAFDLNGKDLHEIGIQENIALVLPLGAELGVPVVAGSDAHQMFQVGCVYNVLPGDYETVAELKAAIRAGACKRVISPSLHLQVRAAGAVKKLLKKKVEVEAV
;
A
#
# COMPACT_ATOMS: atom_id res chain seq x y z
N MET A 1 1.96 15.65 -8.73
CA MET A 1 2.68 14.51 -8.07
C MET A 1 2.17 13.20 -8.65
N ASN A 2 3.08 12.34 -9.14
CA ASN A 2 2.78 10.95 -9.51
C ASN A 2 3.09 10.07 -8.31
N ILE A 3 2.10 9.33 -7.79
CA ILE A 3 2.21 8.58 -6.54
C ILE A 3 1.59 7.19 -6.62
N ASP A 4 2.25 6.21 -6.00
CA ASP A 4 1.72 4.86 -5.77
C ASP A 4 1.27 4.75 -4.31
N PHE A 5 -0.02 4.40 -4.08
CA PHE A 5 -0.59 4.30 -2.73
C PHE A 5 -0.45 2.92 -2.09
N HIS A 6 0.06 1.91 -2.81
CA HIS A 6 0.22 0.55 -2.29
C HIS A 6 1.58 -0.03 -2.69
N PHE A 7 2.58 0.13 -1.81
CA PHE A 7 3.97 -0.19 -2.13
C PHE A 7 4.66 -0.87 -0.94
N HIS A 8 5.15 -2.10 -1.16
CA HIS A 8 5.91 -2.85 -0.17
C HIS A 8 7.41 -2.63 -0.34
N VAL A 9 8.15 -2.76 0.76
CA VAL A 9 9.60 -2.55 0.79
C VAL A 9 10.38 -3.85 0.99
N LYS A 10 9.65 -4.95 1.16
CA LYS A 10 10.21 -6.29 1.37
C LYS A 10 9.65 -7.25 0.33
N LEU A 11 10.44 -8.25 0.00
CA LEU A 11 10.03 -9.31 -0.92
C LEU A 11 8.83 -10.12 -0.39
N SER A 12 8.74 -10.27 0.93
CA SER A 12 7.62 -10.95 1.62
C SER A 12 7.62 -10.67 3.11
N LYS A 13 6.51 -10.98 3.81
CA LYS A 13 6.39 -10.91 5.28
C LYS A 13 7.52 -11.65 6.05
N LYS A 14 8.14 -12.66 5.43
CA LYS A 14 9.15 -13.54 6.07
C LYS A 14 10.60 -13.12 5.80
N THR A 15 10.86 -12.27 4.81
CA THR A 15 12.22 -11.80 4.50
C THR A 15 12.60 -10.62 5.40
N ASP A 16 13.89 -10.40 5.60
CA ASP A 16 14.37 -9.20 6.27
C ASP A 16 14.31 -8.00 5.32
N PHE A 17 14.32 -6.79 5.87
CA PHE A 17 14.40 -5.56 5.09
C PHE A 17 15.81 -5.40 4.51
N SER A 18 15.91 -5.02 3.25
CA SER A 18 17.16 -4.68 2.57
C SER A 18 17.04 -3.30 1.96
N MET A 19 17.91 -2.39 2.39
CA MET A 19 17.96 -1.04 1.82
C MET A 19 18.38 -1.05 0.34
N ASP A 20 19.25 -1.99 -0.05
CA ASP A 20 19.67 -2.14 -1.45
C ASP A 20 18.49 -2.53 -2.34
N HIS A 21 17.72 -3.57 -1.92
CA HIS A 21 16.51 -3.96 -2.63
C HIS A 21 15.48 -2.82 -2.71
N PHE A 22 15.31 -2.07 -1.62
CA PHE A 22 14.39 -0.94 -1.60
C PHE A 22 14.88 0.20 -2.51
N ASN A 23 16.20 0.48 -2.52
CA ASN A 23 16.79 1.47 -3.42
C ASN A 23 16.57 1.12 -4.90
N GLU A 24 16.76 -0.16 -5.29
CA GLU A 24 16.46 -0.62 -6.66
C GLU A 24 14.99 -0.36 -7.04
N MET A 25 14.06 -0.58 -6.10
CA MET A 25 12.63 -0.30 -6.33
C MET A 25 12.34 1.21 -6.45
N LEU A 26 13.00 2.05 -5.66
CA LEU A 26 12.85 3.51 -5.71
C LEU A 26 13.48 4.10 -6.99
N ASP A 27 14.60 3.55 -7.45
CA ASP A 27 15.22 3.96 -8.71
C ASP A 27 14.29 3.62 -9.88
N GLU A 28 13.73 2.41 -9.92
CA GLU A 28 12.71 2.05 -10.91
C GLU A 28 11.47 2.95 -10.82
N ALA A 29 11.02 3.30 -9.60
CA ALA A 29 9.87 4.21 -9.44
C ALA A 29 10.14 5.57 -10.08
N ARG A 30 11.34 6.11 -9.94
CA ARG A 30 11.76 7.35 -10.63
C ARG A 30 11.80 7.18 -12.15
N ASP A 31 12.36 6.08 -12.64
CA ASP A 31 12.45 5.80 -14.07
C ASP A 31 11.07 5.65 -14.70
N GLN A 32 10.08 5.16 -13.94
CA GLN A 32 8.66 5.12 -14.32
C GLN A 32 7.94 6.48 -14.15
N GLY A 33 8.66 7.53 -13.71
CA GLY A 33 8.13 8.88 -13.55
C GLY A 33 7.32 9.13 -12.26
N LEU A 34 7.41 8.25 -11.27
CA LEU A 34 6.84 8.50 -9.95
C LEU A 34 7.69 9.55 -9.20
N GLN A 35 7.04 10.29 -8.33
CA GLN A 35 7.63 11.28 -7.43
C GLN A 35 7.45 10.91 -5.96
N ALA A 36 6.51 10.01 -5.70
CA ALA A 36 6.24 9.54 -4.35
C ALA A 36 5.68 8.12 -4.33
N ILE A 37 5.81 7.49 -3.17
CA ILE A 37 5.08 6.28 -2.79
C ILE A 37 4.48 6.45 -1.39
N THR A 38 3.46 5.67 -1.07
CA THR A 38 3.09 5.37 0.31
C THR A 38 3.66 4.00 0.67
N LEU A 39 4.55 3.97 1.65
CA LEU A 39 5.09 2.74 2.19
C LEU A 39 3.98 1.99 2.92
N THR A 40 3.57 0.83 2.43
CA THR A 40 2.48 0.02 3.00
C THR A 40 2.95 -1.40 3.31
N GLU A 41 4.14 -1.52 3.91
CA GLU A 41 4.61 -2.85 4.34
C GLU A 41 3.62 -3.47 5.32
N HIS A 42 3.47 -4.79 5.25
CA HIS A 42 2.56 -5.52 6.13
C HIS A 42 2.87 -5.27 7.61
N PHE A 43 1.87 -4.91 8.41
CA PHE A 43 2.01 -4.62 9.85
C PHE A 43 2.55 -5.79 10.66
N ASN A 44 2.29 -7.02 10.22
CA ASN A 44 2.73 -8.27 10.83
C ASN A 44 3.94 -8.91 10.14
N THR A 45 4.69 -8.12 9.37
CA THR A 45 5.93 -8.58 8.76
C THR A 45 7.01 -8.81 9.81
N ARG A 46 7.89 -9.76 9.57
CA ARG A 46 9.05 -10.00 10.45
C ARG A 46 9.85 -8.71 10.58
N ARG A 47 10.14 -8.30 11.84
CA ARG A 47 10.95 -7.12 12.17
C ARG A 47 10.42 -5.82 11.53
N PHE A 48 9.11 -5.56 11.68
CA PHE A 48 8.49 -4.33 11.15
C PHE A 48 9.25 -3.08 11.58
N ASP A 49 9.64 -2.99 12.87
CA ASP A 49 10.31 -1.81 13.42
C ASP A 49 11.69 -1.55 12.79
N GLU A 50 12.37 -2.58 12.27
CA GLU A 50 13.65 -2.41 11.57
C GLU A 50 13.50 -1.65 10.24
N VAL A 51 12.34 -1.71 9.59
CA VAL A 51 12.08 -0.92 8.37
C VAL A 51 12.19 0.57 8.73
N TYR A 52 11.35 1.02 9.65
CA TYR A 52 11.34 2.43 10.06
C TYR A 52 12.64 2.85 10.73
N GLY A 53 13.20 2.04 11.64
CA GLY A 53 14.47 2.32 12.29
C GLY A 53 15.66 2.41 11.31
N THR A 54 15.62 1.71 10.18
CA THR A 54 16.63 1.83 9.13
C THR A 54 16.44 3.10 8.31
N LEU A 55 15.19 3.39 7.92
CA LEU A 55 14.86 4.62 7.18
C LEU A 55 15.21 5.87 8.00
N ASP A 56 14.93 5.88 9.31
CA ASP A 56 15.29 6.98 10.22
C ASP A 56 16.80 7.24 10.29
N ARG A 57 17.62 6.21 10.13
CA ARG A 57 19.10 6.34 10.13
C ARG A 57 19.67 6.73 8.77
N MET A 58 19.02 6.35 7.69
CA MET A 58 19.60 6.42 6.35
C MET A 58 19.06 7.56 5.49
N LEU A 59 17.84 8.02 5.76
CA LEU A 59 17.20 9.04 4.94
C LEU A 59 16.80 10.25 5.78
N PRO A 60 16.96 11.47 5.26
CA PRO A 60 16.32 12.63 5.85
C PRO A 60 14.80 12.46 5.80
N GLY A 61 14.10 13.03 6.77
CA GLY A 61 12.65 12.89 6.80
C GLY A 61 12.02 13.76 7.89
N ASN A 62 10.71 13.72 7.92
CA ASN A 62 9.88 14.37 8.94
C ASN A 62 8.84 13.39 9.48
N ASN A 63 7.79 13.87 10.14
CA ASN A 63 6.75 13.00 10.67
C ASN A 63 5.78 12.48 9.61
N HIS A 64 5.90 12.89 8.34
CA HIS A 64 4.96 12.51 7.27
C HIS A 64 5.59 11.68 6.16
N TYR A 65 6.88 11.91 5.86
CA TYR A 65 7.59 11.18 4.82
C TYR A 65 9.11 11.19 5.04
N TYR A 66 9.80 10.26 4.38
CA TYR A 66 11.24 10.30 4.15
C TYR A 66 11.50 10.88 2.77
N ASP A 67 12.59 11.63 2.64
CA ASP A 67 13.05 12.20 1.38
C ASP A 67 14.29 11.45 0.89
N ARG A 68 14.22 10.91 -0.32
CA ARG A 68 15.40 10.37 -1.00
C ARG A 68 15.64 11.21 -2.25
N ASP A 69 16.45 12.26 -2.12
CA ASP A 69 16.82 13.17 -3.22
C ASP A 69 15.59 13.74 -3.95
N GLY A 70 14.61 14.24 -3.21
CA GLY A 70 13.35 14.80 -3.73
C GLY A 70 12.26 13.78 -4.03
N PHE A 71 12.50 12.48 -3.81
CA PHE A 71 11.47 11.44 -3.90
C PHE A 71 10.84 11.22 -2.51
N LYS A 72 9.53 11.42 -2.39
CA LYS A 72 8.81 11.32 -1.11
C LYS A 72 8.33 9.90 -0.82
N ILE A 73 8.64 9.39 0.36
CA ILE A 73 8.21 8.08 0.86
C ILE A 73 7.28 8.33 2.05
N PHE A 74 5.98 8.45 1.79
CA PHE A 74 4.99 8.67 2.85
C PHE A 74 4.86 7.44 3.74
N THR A 75 4.68 7.68 5.03
CA THR A 75 4.61 6.61 6.04
C THR A 75 3.27 5.91 6.07
N GLY A 76 3.28 4.58 6.17
CA GLY A 76 2.08 3.75 6.18
C GLY A 76 2.37 2.28 6.49
N MET A 77 1.33 1.48 6.55
CA MET A 77 1.36 0.03 6.70
C MET A 77 0.12 -0.61 6.09
N GLU A 78 0.21 -1.89 5.74
CA GLU A 78 -0.93 -2.72 5.36
C GLU A 78 -1.34 -3.61 6.55
N VAL A 79 -2.61 -3.53 6.96
CA VAL A 79 -3.17 -4.24 8.11
C VAL A 79 -4.15 -5.31 7.65
N ASP A 80 -3.92 -6.56 8.07
CA ASP A 80 -4.90 -7.64 7.92
C ASP A 80 -6.02 -7.43 8.95
N VAL A 81 -7.30 -7.57 8.55
CA VAL A 81 -8.47 -7.46 9.44
C VAL A 81 -9.23 -8.78 9.55
N ALA A 82 -9.97 -8.95 10.63
CA ALA A 82 -10.69 -10.19 10.96
C ALA A 82 -11.74 -10.56 9.89
N GLU A 83 -12.30 -9.58 9.21
CA GLU A 83 -13.26 -9.74 8.13
C GLU A 83 -12.62 -10.27 6.83
N GLY A 84 -11.29 -10.40 6.78
CA GLY A 84 -10.57 -10.96 5.63
C GLY A 84 -10.12 -9.93 4.60
N GLY A 85 -10.03 -8.65 4.94
CA GLY A 85 -9.50 -7.58 4.09
C GLY A 85 -8.07 -7.18 4.41
N HIS A 86 -7.42 -6.50 3.47
CA HIS A 86 -6.19 -5.75 3.69
C HIS A 86 -6.50 -4.25 3.68
N ILE A 87 -6.01 -3.54 4.67
CA ILE A 87 -6.29 -2.12 4.87
C ILE A 87 -4.98 -1.34 4.84
N LEU A 88 -4.86 -0.39 3.93
CA LEU A 88 -3.71 0.50 3.87
C LEU A 88 -3.96 1.68 4.81
N VAL A 89 -3.10 1.83 5.79
CA VAL A 89 -3.16 2.89 6.80
C VAL A 89 -1.94 3.79 6.62
N SER A 90 -2.15 5.08 6.40
CA SER A 90 -1.08 6.05 6.20
C SER A 90 -1.33 7.32 7.00
N GLY A 91 -0.29 7.96 7.49
CA GLY A 91 -0.42 9.18 8.28
C GLY A 91 0.89 9.60 8.94
N PRO A 92 0.84 10.45 9.97
CA PRO A 92 2.02 10.81 10.73
C PRO A 92 2.73 9.58 11.32
N LYS A 93 4.07 9.53 11.18
CA LYS A 93 4.89 8.37 11.57
C LYS A 93 4.72 7.98 13.05
N ASP A 94 4.70 8.95 13.94
CA ASP A 94 4.50 8.72 15.38
C ASP A 94 3.15 8.04 15.67
N ALA A 95 2.08 8.55 15.07
CA ALA A 95 0.74 7.95 15.18
C ALA A 95 0.68 6.56 14.55
N LEU A 96 1.35 6.36 13.41
CA LEU A 96 1.43 5.06 12.73
C LEU A 96 2.12 4.02 13.61
N LEU A 97 3.27 4.35 14.21
CA LEU A 97 4.03 3.44 15.08
C LEU A 97 3.29 3.16 16.40
N GLU A 98 2.56 4.15 16.94
CA GLU A 98 1.67 3.94 18.08
C GLU A 98 0.55 2.93 17.73
N ILE A 99 -0.13 3.10 16.58
CA ILE A 99 -1.15 2.15 16.12
C ILE A 99 -0.52 0.76 15.93
N ARG A 100 0.68 0.68 15.30
CA ARG A 100 1.37 -0.60 15.12
C ARG A 100 1.65 -1.30 16.46
N ALA A 101 2.06 -0.56 17.49
CA ALA A 101 2.28 -1.11 18.83
C ALA A 101 0.97 -1.62 19.46
N LEU A 102 -0.14 -0.91 19.29
CA LEU A 102 -1.47 -1.35 19.73
C LEU A 102 -1.95 -2.61 19.00
N LEU A 103 -1.51 -2.81 17.76
CA LEU A 103 -1.83 -3.98 16.94
C LEU A 103 -0.93 -5.19 17.22
N GLU A 104 0.05 -5.12 18.13
CA GLU A 104 0.93 -6.26 18.43
C GLU A 104 0.18 -7.56 18.82
N PRO A 105 -0.89 -7.53 19.65
CA PRO A 105 -1.70 -8.72 19.94
C PRO A 105 -2.47 -9.26 18.73
N HIS A 106 -2.57 -8.50 17.66
CA HIS A 106 -3.39 -8.77 16.47
C HIS A 106 -2.56 -9.21 15.26
N THR A 107 -1.30 -9.61 15.43
CA THR A 107 -0.39 -9.93 14.33
C THR A 107 -0.54 -11.35 13.77
N ALA A 108 -1.16 -12.26 14.50
CA ALA A 108 -1.34 -13.65 14.07
C ALA A 108 -2.69 -13.89 13.41
N ALA A 109 -2.72 -14.78 12.42
CA ALA A 109 -3.97 -15.24 11.82
C ALA A 109 -4.91 -15.79 12.91
N GLY A 110 -6.18 -15.36 12.90
CA GLY A 110 -7.18 -15.69 13.92
C GLY A 110 -7.23 -14.71 15.11
N SER A 111 -6.28 -13.77 15.20
CA SER A 111 -6.33 -12.69 16.21
C SER A 111 -6.36 -11.29 15.57
N PHE A 112 -6.53 -11.19 14.26
CA PHE A 112 -6.59 -9.88 13.58
C PHE A 112 -7.67 -8.99 14.17
N ILE A 113 -7.38 -7.68 14.22
CA ILE A 113 -8.36 -6.68 14.69
C ILE A 113 -9.57 -6.65 13.76
N GLY A 114 -10.76 -6.44 14.30
CA GLY A 114 -11.95 -6.13 13.49
C GLY A 114 -11.83 -4.76 12.83
N LEU A 115 -12.39 -4.62 11.63
CA LEU A 115 -12.31 -3.39 10.83
C LEU A 115 -12.86 -2.16 11.60
N ALA A 116 -13.94 -2.31 12.35
CA ALA A 116 -14.49 -1.23 13.19
C ALA A 116 -13.45 -0.74 14.22
N GLY A 117 -12.79 -1.67 14.91
CA GLY A 117 -11.73 -1.35 15.88
C GLY A 117 -10.52 -0.67 15.22
N LEU A 118 -10.15 -1.07 14.00
CA LEU A 118 -9.08 -0.40 13.26
C LEU A 118 -9.45 1.05 12.95
N PHE A 119 -10.67 1.33 12.53
CA PHE A 119 -11.15 2.71 12.31
C PHE A 119 -11.10 3.54 13.60
N GLU A 120 -11.47 2.97 14.75
CA GLU A 120 -11.41 3.65 16.06
C GLU A 120 -9.96 4.04 16.44
N LEU A 121 -8.96 3.29 16.00
CA LEU A 121 -7.56 3.65 16.18
C LEU A 121 -7.09 4.73 15.18
N CYS A 122 -7.57 4.66 13.95
CA CYS A 122 -7.08 5.49 12.85
C CYS A 122 -7.72 6.90 12.79
N GLU A 123 -9.04 6.99 12.94
CA GLU A 123 -9.79 8.24 12.74
C GLU A 123 -9.37 9.37 13.71
N PRO A 124 -9.23 9.14 15.04
CA PRO A 124 -8.80 10.19 15.97
C PRO A 124 -7.39 10.70 15.71
N ARG A 125 -6.57 9.92 15.01
CA ARG A 125 -5.18 10.24 14.66
C ARG A 125 -5.02 10.82 13.26
N GLY A 126 -6.13 11.07 12.55
CA GLY A 126 -6.12 11.67 11.23
C GLY A 126 -5.50 10.79 10.14
N MET A 127 -5.45 9.47 10.34
CA MET A 127 -4.90 8.55 9.36
C MET A 127 -5.75 8.51 8.10
N MET A 128 -5.13 8.31 6.95
CA MET A 128 -5.79 7.92 5.71
C MET A 128 -5.93 6.40 5.70
N VAL A 129 -7.16 5.92 5.42
CA VAL A 129 -7.49 4.50 5.46
C VAL A 129 -8.05 4.09 4.10
N ILE A 130 -7.34 3.22 3.38
CA ILE A 130 -7.72 2.75 2.04
C ILE A 130 -8.03 1.25 2.10
N GLY A 131 -9.18 0.85 1.56
CA GLY A 131 -9.55 -0.56 1.41
C GLY A 131 -8.76 -1.19 0.26
N GLY A 132 -7.79 -2.06 0.59
CA GLY A 132 -6.92 -2.72 -0.37
C GLY A 132 -7.69 -3.78 -1.19
N HIS A 133 -7.46 -3.80 -2.51
CA HIS A 133 -7.93 -4.83 -3.47
C HIS A 133 -9.27 -5.52 -3.07
N PRO A 134 -10.40 -4.78 -3.02
CA PRO A 134 -11.63 -5.17 -2.35
C PRO A 134 -12.30 -6.43 -2.92
N PHE A 135 -11.95 -6.86 -4.13
CA PHE A 135 -12.50 -8.04 -4.81
C PHE A 135 -11.52 -9.21 -4.95
N ARG A 136 -10.33 -9.13 -4.32
CA ARG A 136 -9.37 -10.25 -4.33
C ARG A 136 -9.97 -11.47 -3.63
N GLU A 137 -10.01 -12.62 -4.31
CA GLU A 137 -10.70 -13.83 -3.83
C GLU A 137 -10.22 -14.29 -2.44
N SER A 138 -8.92 -14.17 -2.16
CA SER A 138 -8.35 -14.55 -0.85
C SER A 138 -8.61 -13.56 0.28
N ASN A 139 -8.93 -12.29 -0.05
CA ASN A 139 -9.02 -11.18 0.90
C ASN A 139 -10.09 -10.18 0.47
N HIS A 140 -11.31 -10.68 0.20
CA HIS A 140 -12.38 -9.86 -0.36
C HIS A 140 -13.06 -9.00 0.70
N LEU A 141 -12.85 -7.70 0.58
CA LEU A 141 -13.41 -6.70 1.48
C LEU A 141 -14.87 -6.31 1.12
N TYR A 142 -15.30 -6.53 -0.12
CA TYR A 142 -16.59 -6.04 -0.65
C TYR A 142 -17.82 -6.60 0.06
N HIS A 143 -17.73 -7.71 0.78
CA HIS A 143 -18.82 -8.33 1.55
C HIS A 143 -19.03 -7.76 2.94
N VAL A 144 -18.11 -6.91 3.41
CA VAL A 144 -18.22 -6.24 4.70
C VAL A 144 -19.40 -5.28 4.70
N ASP A 145 -19.94 -5.00 5.89
CA ASP A 145 -21.07 -4.09 6.06
C ASP A 145 -20.85 -2.74 5.36
N ARG A 146 -21.87 -2.27 4.65
CA ARG A 146 -21.80 -1.05 3.82
C ARG A 146 -21.50 0.21 4.65
N GLU A 147 -21.95 0.29 5.89
CA GLU A 147 -21.66 1.45 6.75
C GLU A 147 -20.17 1.50 7.13
N LEU A 148 -19.53 0.34 7.36
CA LEU A 148 -18.10 0.26 7.57
C LEU A 148 -17.33 0.61 6.28
N LEU A 149 -17.79 0.11 5.12
CA LEU A 149 -17.15 0.41 3.85
C LEU A 149 -17.20 1.92 3.49
N ARG A 150 -18.22 2.65 3.90
CA ARG A 150 -18.31 4.11 3.69
C ARG A 150 -17.30 4.92 4.51
N ARG A 151 -16.68 4.32 5.52
CA ARG A 151 -15.66 4.99 6.35
C ARG A 151 -14.30 5.07 5.66
N PHE A 152 -14.06 4.30 4.59
CA PHE A 152 -12.80 4.39 3.86
C PHE A 152 -12.61 5.75 3.18
N ASP A 153 -11.35 6.18 3.09
CA ASP A 153 -10.96 7.38 2.34
C ASP A 153 -10.85 7.10 0.84
N ALA A 154 -10.54 5.85 0.47
CA ALA A 154 -10.56 5.36 -0.90
C ALA A 154 -10.59 3.82 -0.94
N PHE A 155 -10.85 3.25 -2.15
CA PHE A 155 -10.56 1.86 -2.47
C PHE A 155 -9.38 1.77 -3.44
N ASP A 156 -8.60 0.69 -3.33
CA ASP A 156 -7.43 0.41 -4.16
C ASP A 156 -7.81 -0.36 -5.43
N LEU A 157 -7.58 0.26 -6.59
CA LEU A 157 -7.55 -0.44 -7.89
C LEU A 157 -6.16 -1.06 -8.06
N ASN A 158 -6.01 -2.30 -7.65
CA ASN A 158 -4.74 -2.96 -7.44
C ASN A 158 -4.12 -3.50 -8.73
N GLY A 159 -2.81 -3.28 -8.91
CA GLY A 159 -2.09 -3.70 -10.11
C GLY A 159 -2.09 -5.22 -10.34
N LYS A 160 -1.96 -6.00 -9.27
CA LYS A 160 -2.03 -7.46 -9.36
C LYS A 160 -3.43 -7.94 -9.77
N ASP A 161 -4.49 -7.38 -9.18
CA ASP A 161 -5.87 -7.75 -9.49
C ASP A 161 -6.28 -7.32 -10.91
N LEU A 162 -5.79 -6.18 -11.38
CA LEU A 162 -5.94 -5.77 -12.79
C LEU A 162 -5.33 -6.79 -13.75
N HIS A 163 -4.28 -7.51 -13.33
CA HIS A 163 -3.71 -8.60 -14.12
C HIS A 163 -4.49 -9.91 -13.99
N GLU A 164 -4.83 -10.32 -12.77
CA GLU A 164 -5.41 -11.63 -12.46
C GLU A 164 -6.91 -11.72 -12.83
N ILE A 165 -7.67 -10.67 -12.55
CA ILE A 165 -9.11 -10.59 -12.86
C ILE A 165 -9.34 -10.11 -14.29
N GLY A 166 -8.47 -9.25 -14.81
CA GLY A 166 -8.62 -8.52 -16.06
C GLY A 166 -8.82 -7.02 -15.81
N ILE A 167 -8.24 -6.18 -16.68
CA ILE A 167 -8.26 -4.72 -16.48
C ILE A 167 -9.71 -4.19 -16.49
N GLN A 168 -10.50 -4.55 -17.51
CA GLN A 168 -11.85 -4.03 -17.63
C GLN A 168 -12.80 -4.64 -16.59
N GLU A 169 -12.63 -5.91 -16.30
CA GLU A 169 -13.39 -6.64 -15.32
C GLU A 169 -13.18 -6.09 -13.91
N ASN A 170 -11.93 -5.85 -13.51
CA ASN A 170 -11.63 -5.28 -12.18
C ASN A 170 -12.12 -3.84 -12.06
N ILE A 171 -11.94 -3.02 -13.10
CA ILE A 171 -12.48 -1.66 -13.15
C ILE A 171 -14.01 -1.68 -13.00
N ALA A 172 -14.70 -2.60 -13.68
CA ALA A 172 -16.16 -2.76 -13.62
C ALA A 172 -16.67 -3.24 -12.24
N LEU A 173 -15.80 -3.76 -11.40
CA LEU A 173 -16.12 -4.13 -10.01
C LEU A 173 -15.82 -2.99 -9.03
N VAL A 174 -14.62 -2.42 -9.09
CA VAL A 174 -14.14 -1.48 -8.06
C VAL A 174 -14.76 -0.08 -8.21
N LEU A 175 -14.88 0.45 -9.44
CA LEU A 175 -15.43 1.79 -9.63
C LEU A 175 -16.92 1.89 -9.25
N PRO A 176 -17.81 0.94 -9.61
CA PRO A 176 -19.18 0.97 -9.16
C PRO A 176 -19.32 0.85 -7.63
N LEU A 177 -18.50 0.01 -6.97
CA LEU A 177 -18.48 -0.06 -5.51
C LEU A 177 -18.15 1.30 -4.88
N GLY A 178 -17.10 1.96 -5.37
CA GLY A 178 -16.74 3.30 -4.91
C GLY A 178 -17.87 4.32 -5.15
N ALA A 179 -18.48 4.31 -6.33
CA ALA A 179 -19.58 5.21 -6.68
C ALA A 179 -20.84 4.97 -5.81
N GLU A 180 -21.21 3.71 -5.57
CA GLU A 180 -22.34 3.33 -4.69
C GLU A 180 -22.15 3.85 -3.26
N LEU A 181 -20.93 3.78 -2.76
CA LEU A 181 -20.61 4.13 -1.38
C LEU A 181 -20.21 5.60 -1.20
N GLY A 182 -19.97 6.34 -2.28
CA GLY A 182 -19.43 7.68 -2.24
C GLY A 182 -17.94 7.72 -1.82
N VAL A 183 -17.22 6.62 -2.04
CA VAL A 183 -15.81 6.44 -1.68
C VAL A 183 -14.95 6.53 -2.95
N PRO A 184 -13.95 7.43 -3.01
CA PRO A 184 -13.04 7.53 -4.15
C PRO A 184 -12.28 6.23 -4.43
N VAL A 185 -11.76 6.09 -5.65
CA VAL A 185 -10.88 4.97 -6.02
C VAL A 185 -9.52 5.53 -6.42
N VAL A 186 -8.47 5.00 -5.83
CA VAL A 186 -7.06 5.26 -6.15
C VAL A 186 -6.43 4.01 -6.76
N ALA A 187 -5.18 4.09 -7.19
CA ALA A 187 -4.44 2.94 -7.70
C ALA A 187 -3.23 2.62 -6.82
N GLY A 188 -2.92 1.33 -6.69
CA GLY A 188 -1.76 0.83 -6.00
C GLY A 188 -1.13 -0.36 -6.71
N SER A 189 0.19 -0.37 -6.87
CA SER A 189 0.88 -1.43 -7.59
C SER A 189 0.92 -2.75 -6.82
N ASP A 190 0.95 -2.70 -5.48
CA ASP A 190 1.23 -3.84 -4.60
C ASP A 190 2.63 -4.46 -4.92
N ALA A 191 3.56 -3.57 -5.31
CA ALA A 191 4.90 -3.98 -5.73
C ALA A 191 5.72 -4.48 -4.53
N HIS A 192 6.39 -5.64 -4.71
CA HIS A 192 7.32 -6.21 -3.74
C HIS A 192 8.74 -6.33 -4.34
N GLN A 193 8.90 -5.88 -5.57
CA GLN A 193 10.16 -5.87 -6.30
C GLN A 193 10.01 -5.01 -7.58
N MET A 194 11.15 -4.60 -8.15
CA MET A 194 11.25 -3.56 -9.18
C MET A 194 10.36 -3.77 -10.41
N PHE A 195 10.19 -4.99 -10.93
CA PHE A 195 9.43 -5.20 -12.17
C PHE A 195 7.93 -4.88 -12.09
N GLN A 196 7.36 -4.78 -10.88
CA GLN A 196 5.94 -4.41 -10.69
C GLN A 196 5.75 -2.92 -10.49
N VAL A 197 6.82 -2.19 -10.19
CA VAL A 197 6.78 -0.75 -9.93
C VAL A 197 6.26 -0.01 -11.16
N GLY A 198 5.38 0.97 -10.95
CA GLY A 198 4.79 1.76 -12.02
C GLY A 198 3.77 1.03 -12.89
N CYS A 199 3.38 -0.23 -12.57
CA CYS A 199 2.34 -0.93 -13.32
C CYS A 199 0.98 -0.22 -13.22
N VAL A 200 0.71 0.44 -12.08
CA VAL A 200 -0.35 1.43 -11.90
C VAL A 200 0.13 2.51 -10.93
N TYR A 201 -0.40 3.72 -11.08
CA TYR A 201 -0.13 4.84 -10.17
C TYR A 201 -1.18 5.94 -10.32
N ASN A 202 -1.07 6.98 -9.52
CA ASN A 202 -1.99 8.11 -9.50
C ASN A 202 -1.28 9.39 -9.91
N VAL A 203 -2.00 10.28 -10.59
CA VAL A 203 -1.59 11.65 -10.91
C VAL A 203 -2.46 12.61 -10.13
N LEU A 204 -1.83 13.38 -9.26
CA LEU A 204 -2.42 14.46 -8.47
C LEU A 204 -1.89 15.82 -8.93
N PRO A 205 -2.71 16.89 -8.96
CA PRO A 205 -2.33 18.17 -9.60
C PRO A 205 -1.34 19.01 -8.78
N GLY A 206 -1.04 18.63 -7.55
CA GLY A 206 -0.18 19.39 -6.64
C GLY A 206 1.09 18.65 -6.24
N ASP A 207 1.89 19.31 -5.42
CA ASP A 207 2.90 18.70 -4.57
C ASP A 207 2.38 18.72 -3.12
N TYR A 208 2.57 17.64 -2.38
CA TYR A 208 1.94 17.42 -1.08
C TYR A 208 3.01 17.10 -0.05
N GLU A 209 2.87 17.65 1.15
CA GLU A 209 3.80 17.51 2.27
C GLU A 209 3.25 16.60 3.38
N THR A 210 1.95 16.32 3.34
CA THR A 210 1.29 15.52 4.37
C THR A 210 0.29 14.53 3.78
N VAL A 211 0.06 13.44 4.49
CA VAL A 211 -1.00 12.47 4.13
C VAL A 211 -2.39 13.11 4.23
N ALA A 212 -2.58 14.10 5.13
CA ALA A 212 -3.84 14.83 5.25
C ALA A 212 -4.16 15.63 3.96
N GLU A 213 -3.16 16.23 3.35
CA GLU A 213 -3.32 16.93 2.05
C GLU A 213 -3.63 15.94 0.92
N LEU A 214 -2.95 14.78 0.88
CA LEU A 214 -3.25 13.70 -0.07
C LEU A 214 -4.70 13.22 0.08
N LYS A 215 -5.14 12.95 1.31
CA LYS A 215 -6.52 12.56 1.65
C LYS A 215 -7.53 13.61 1.18
N ALA A 216 -7.26 14.88 1.41
CA ALA A 216 -8.12 15.98 0.95
C ALA A 216 -8.21 16.04 -0.59
N ALA A 217 -7.08 15.89 -1.28
CA ALA A 217 -7.04 15.89 -2.74
C ALA A 217 -7.80 14.69 -3.36
N ILE A 218 -7.66 13.50 -2.77
CA ILE A 218 -8.39 12.29 -3.18
C ILE A 218 -9.91 12.51 -3.00
N ARG A 219 -10.33 13.00 -1.85
CA ARG A 219 -11.75 13.30 -1.56
C ARG A 219 -12.34 14.38 -2.48
N ALA A 220 -11.53 15.34 -2.90
CA ALA A 220 -11.93 16.36 -3.88
C ALA A 220 -12.00 15.83 -5.33
N GLY A 221 -11.74 14.55 -5.57
CA GLY A 221 -11.76 13.95 -6.90
C GLY A 221 -10.59 14.37 -7.81
N ALA A 222 -9.53 14.92 -7.25
CA ALA A 222 -8.38 15.42 -8.00
C ALA A 222 -7.44 14.30 -8.50
N CYS A 223 -7.66 13.06 -8.08
CA CYS A 223 -6.82 11.91 -8.38
C CYS A 223 -7.19 11.27 -9.74
N LYS A 224 -6.22 11.17 -10.65
CA LYS A 224 -6.35 10.42 -11.91
C LYS A 224 -5.49 9.16 -11.82
N ARG A 225 -6.07 8.00 -12.13
CA ARG A 225 -5.35 6.72 -12.18
C ARG A 225 -4.72 6.51 -13.55
N VAL A 226 -3.51 5.97 -13.55
CA VAL A 226 -2.78 5.57 -14.75
C VAL A 226 -2.49 4.06 -14.67
N ILE A 227 -2.81 3.35 -15.73
CA ILE A 227 -2.51 1.92 -15.89
C ILE A 227 -1.47 1.80 -16.99
N SER A 228 -0.34 1.18 -16.69
CA SER A 228 0.73 0.94 -17.64
C SER A 228 0.24 0.05 -18.80
N PRO A 229 0.55 0.37 -20.05
CA PRO A 229 0.28 -0.53 -21.17
C PRO A 229 1.04 -1.87 -21.05
N SER A 230 2.09 -1.89 -20.25
CA SER A 230 2.90 -3.09 -19.96
C SER A 230 2.49 -3.83 -18.68
N LEU A 231 1.38 -3.45 -18.02
CA LEU A 231 0.94 -4.01 -16.72
C LEU A 231 1.02 -5.53 -16.68
N HIS A 232 0.47 -6.23 -17.67
CA HIS A 232 0.45 -7.69 -17.70
C HIS A 232 1.85 -8.30 -17.76
N LEU A 233 2.78 -7.68 -18.50
CA LEU A 233 4.18 -8.12 -18.56
C LEU A 233 4.87 -7.86 -17.23
N GLN A 234 4.71 -6.66 -16.67
CA GLN A 234 5.31 -6.25 -15.41
C GLN A 234 4.89 -7.19 -14.26
N VAL A 235 3.60 -7.44 -14.08
CA VAL A 235 3.09 -8.32 -13.01
C VAL A 235 3.55 -9.77 -13.19
N ARG A 236 3.56 -10.30 -14.42
CA ARG A 236 4.06 -11.66 -14.69
C ARG A 236 5.55 -11.78 -14.43
N ALA A 237 6.36 -10.83 -14.91
CA ALA A 237 7.80 -10.80 -14.65
C ALA A 237 8.08 -10.72 -13.15
N ALA A 238 7.37 -9.84 -12.44
CA ALA A 238 7.42 -9.71 -11.01
C ALA A 238 7.14 -11.01 -10.27
N GLY A 239 6.05 -11.69 -10.63
CA GLY A 239 5.69 -12.98 -10.05
C GLY A 239 6.74 -14.06 -10.27
N ALA A 240 7.32 -14.14 -11.47
CA ALA A 240 8.36 -15.10 -11.80
C ALA A 240 9.64 -14.84 -11.00
N VAL A 241 10.10 -13.59 -10.93
CA VAL A 241 11.30 -13.20 -10.18
C VAL A 241 11.10 -13.38 -8.67
N LYS A 242 9.96 -12.94 -8.14
CA LYS A 242 9.62 -13.15 -6.70
C LYS A 242 9.69 -14.63 -6.32
N LYS A 243 9.21 -15.53 -7.19
CA LYS A 243 9.27 -16.98 -6.97
C LYS A 243 10.70 -17.52 -6.98
N LEU A 244 11.58 -17.00 -7.86
CA LEU A 244 12.99 -17.38 -7.92
C LEU A 244 13.76 -16.88 -6.68
N LEU A 245 13.56 -15.61 -6.30
CA LEU A 245 14.24 -15.01 -5.14
C LEU A 245 13.83 -15.69 -3.83
N LYS A 246 12.55 -16.04 -3.66
CA LYS A 246 12.09 -16.80 -2.47
C LYS A 246 12.79 -18.15 -2.34
N LYS A 247 12.94 -18.89 -3.45
CA LYS A 247 13.66 -20.17 -3.45
C LYS A 247 15.14 -20.00 -3.04
N LYS A 248 15.79 -18.92 -3.50
CA LYS A 248 17.18 -18.63 -3.13
C LYS A 248 17.32 -18.37 -1.63
N VAL A 249 16.45 -17.54 -1.06
CA VAL A 249 16.44 -17.23 0.38
C VAL A 249 16.21 -18.49 1.22
N GLU A 250 15.31 -19.39 0.80
CA GLU A 250 15.05 -20.67 1.49
C GLU A 250 16.28 -21.60 1.48
N VAL A 251 17.06 -21.60 0.41
CA VAL A 251 18.29 -22.42 0.28
C VAL A 251 19.42 -21.85 1.13
N GLU A 252 19.56 -20.54 1.25
CA GLU A 252 20.60 -19.88 2.06
C GLU A 252 20.32 -19.95 3.58
N ALA A 253 19.09 -20.30 3.98
CA ALA A 253 18.66 -20.43 5.39
C ALA A 253 18.82 -21.85 5.96
N VAL A 254 19.31 -22.81 5.18
CA VAL A 254 19.61 -24.21 5.53
C VAL A 254 21.11 -24.39 5.69
#